data_323fab777baeefb7bec8f9c5fb9b0364
#
_entry.id   323fab777baeefb7bec8f9c5fb9b0364
#
_cell.length_a   1.000
_cell.length_b   1.000
_cell.length_c   1.000
_cell.angle_alpha   90.00
_cell.angle_beta   90.00
_cell.angle_gamma   90.00
#
_symmetry.space_group_name_H-M   'P 1'
#
loop_
_entity.id
_entity.type
_entity.pdbx_description
1 polymer ?
#
loop_
_entity_poly.entity_id
_entity_poly.type
_entity_poly.pdbx_seq_one_letter_code
_entity_poly.pdbx_strand_id
1 'polypeptide(L)'
;MNRTLLSFLLLSWVLTGCDKQEPVDVVDPETRPPASSLMDLLDGSSSTTDSGANYATPVFLDVAQKRGIDFSFFSDTVPGRFYLPEVMGGGVAWIDFDRDGYVDIYLANGSYLAADVENTGEHTNRLYRNVRGQFVDISDDSGATFDLEYGQGVAVGDYDADGFEDIFVANYGRNKLYRNQGDGTFTEVTLEVGISDRSQWSSSTLWLDIDRDNDLDLYVVNYMDVRQDNYKICRYNGVEGYCGPGEYQAVDDQIYLNQGDGTFIESANELGLVAENGKGLAITAMDFDLDLVPEIYVANDMTPNFLFSTKDPFNKDTQDNNTDDNASAQNPAGRLYQELGVFSGTAASDVGQPEASMGIASGDFNTDGLPDIFLTHFYSHKNTLYRNRGGLVFTDESKTSNVARTSYETLGFGTVSLDYDLDGAVDLFIANGHVLGPNHPPYQMQPQLLRNDGQGQFTDLTPEIEGYFQGTYLGRGAAGADFDNDGDLDLGVTHIGSPFALLQNDTDDPHQFIGFELATESRIHPVGTRVEVSYDEKTFVYCTSAGGSYLSDPDRRMLIGVGNHQGPVDVKILWSNGEISELPDMATQRYWRVQANTPPIDLSQLAE
;
A
#
# COMPACT_ATOMS: atom_id res chain seq x y z
N MET A 1 54.49 -63.12 7.14
CA MET A 1 55.36 -62.90 5.96
C MET A 1 54.61 -62.11 4.93
N ASN A 2 55.26 -61.05 4.45
CA ASN A 2 54.88 -60.10 3.39
C ASN A 2 53.66 -59.19 3.58
N ARG A 3 54.06 -58.09 3.92
CA ARG A 3 53.72 -56.70 3.79
C ARG A 3 53.52 -56.26 2.33
N THR A 4 52.43 -55.48 2.03
CA THR A 4 52.46 -54.53 0.95
C THR A 4 51.76 -53.24 1.45
N LEU A 5 52.53 -52.15 1.50
CA LEU A 5 52.09 -50.77 1.76
C LEU A 5 51.31 -50.25 0.56
N LEU A 6 50.19 -49.60 0.82
CA LEU A 6 49.56 -48.68 -0.14
C LEU A 6 49.65 -47.26 0.44
N SER A 7 50.44 -46.43 -0.26
CA SER A 7 50.63 -45.02 0.04
C SER A 7 49.40 -44.23 -0.39
N PHE A 8 48.78 -43.50 0.54
CA PHE A 8 47.80 -42.46 0.22
C PHE A 8 48.54 -41.15 -0.03
N LEU A 9 48.43 -40.66 -1.27
CA LEU A 9 48.80 -39.31 -1.65
C LEU A 9 47.69 -38.35 -1.21
N LEU A 10 47.95 -37.54 -0.19
CA LEU A 10 47.16 -36.35 0.17
C LEU A 10 47.49 -35.23 -0.85
N LEU A 11 46.53 -34.90 -1.72
CA LEU A 11 46.55 -33.67 -2.49
C LEU A 11 45.98 -32.56 -1.61
N SER A 12 46.86 -31.70 -1.10
CA SER A 12 46.48 -30.41 -0.51
C SER A 12 46.05 -29.43 -1.62
N TRP A 13 44.77 -29.14 -1.67
CA TRP A 13 44.28 -27.98 -2.42
C TRP A 13 44.40 -26.74 -1.54
N VAL A 14 45.32 -25.88 -1.92
CA VAL A 14 45.43 -24.52 -1.39
C VAL A 14 44.30 -23.70 -2.04
N LEU A 15 43.30 -23.33 -1.24
CA LEU A 15 42.32 -22.33 -1.60
C LEU A 15 42.97 -20.94 -1.51
N THR A 16 43.48 -20.45 -2.60
CA THR A 16 43.78 -19.04 -2.81
C THR A 16 42.89 -18.55 -3.96
N GLY A 17 41.92 -17.75 -3.64
CA GLY A 17 41.09 -17.08 -4.63
C GLY A 17 39.93 -16.39 -3.94
N CYS A 18 40.15 -15.21 -3.38
CA CYS A 18 39.08 -14.24 -3.26
C CYS A 18 38.67 -13.86 -4.68
N ASP A 19 37.67 -14.53 -5.22
CA ASP A 19 36.98 -14.02 -6.39
C ASP A 19 36.24 -12.74 -5.96
N LYS A 20 36.79 -11.62 -6.43
CA LYS A 20 36.00 -10.38 -6.49
C LYS A 20 34.83 -10.70 -7.41
N GLN A 21 33.62 -10.72 -6.87
CA GLN A 21 32.42 -10.62 -7.68
C GLN A 21 32.60 -9.39 -8.57
N GLU A 22 32.66 -9.61 -9.88
CA GLU A 22 32.56 -8.52 -10.85
C GLU A 22 31.20 -7.86 -10.61
N PRO A 23 31.14 -6.52 -10.63
CA PRO A 23 29.87 -5.82 -10.52
C PRO A 23 28.94 -6.35 -11.63
N VAL A 24 27.75 -6.76 -11.25
CA VAL A 24 26.69 -7.07 -12.20
C VAL A 24 26.51 -5.81 -13.05
N ASP A 25 26.77 -5.90 -14.33
CA ASP A 25 26.53 -4.82 -15.27
C ASP A 25 25.06 -4.41 -15.12
N VAL A 26 24.82 -3.23 -14.56
CA VAL A 26 23.52 -2.57 -14.64
C VAL A 26 23.23 -2.47 -16.12
N VAL A 27 22.18 -3.16 -16.58
CA VAL A 27 21.83 -3.21 -18.01
C VAL A 27 21.73 -1.77 -18.49
N ASP A 28 22.67 -1.40 -19.35
CA ASP A 28 22.74 -0.06 -19.94
C ASP A 28 21.42 0.24 -20.66
N PRO A 29 20.68 1.28 -20.31
CA PRO A 29 19.46 1.66 -21.02
C PRO A 29 19.70 1.85 -22.53
N GLU A 30 20.91 2.19 -22.96
CA GLU A 30 21.26 2.34 -24.38
C GLU A 30 21.38 1.00 -25.12
N THR A 31 21.49 -0.14 -24.45
CA THR A 31 21.52 -1.47 -25.10
C THR A 31 20.14 -2.06 -25.31
N ARG A 32 19.09 -1.43 -24.81
CA ARG A 32 17.70 -1.82 -25.11
C ARG A 32 17.26 -1.29 -26.47
N PRO A 33 16.45 -2.04 -27.21
CA PRO A 33 15.89 -1.53 -28.47
C PRO A 33 15.09 -0.24 -28.19
N PRO A 34 15.08 0.73 -29.13
CA PRO A 34 14.33 1.97 -28.94
C PRO A 34 12.86 1.69 -28.66
N ALA A 35 12.23 2.53 -27.84
CA ALA A 35 10.85 2.36 -27.36
C ALA A 35 9.86 2.02 -28.49
N SER A 36 10.05 2.58 -29.68
CA SER A 36 9.25 2.25 -30.87
C SER A 36 9.32 0.78 -31.29
N SER A 37 10.45 0.10 -31.09
CA SER A 37 10.59 -1.32 -31.46
C SER A 37 10.07 -2.25 -30.36
N LEU A 38 9.98 -1.79 -29.12
CA LEU A 38 9.37 -2.53 -28.01
C LEU A 38 7.86 -2.39 -28.03
N MET A 39 7.33 -1.19 -28.35
CA MET A 39 5.91 -0.98 -28.63
C MET A 39 5.42 -1.88 -29.77
N ASP A 40 6.21 -2.06 -30.85
CA ASP A 40 5.90 -2.99 -31.95
C ASP A 40 5.86 -4.46 -31.50
N LEU A 41 6.59 -4.83 -30.43
CA LEU A 41 6.55 -6.18 -29.85
C LEU A 41 5.38 -6.40 -28.89
N LEU A 42 4.83 -5.32 -28.32
CA LEU A 42 3.62 -5.33 -27.49
C LEU A 42 2.34 -5.26 -28.34
N ASP A 43 2.44 -4.80 -29.60
CA ASP A 43 1.34 -4.63 -30.56
C ASP A 43 0.87 -5.95 -31.20
N GLY A 44 0.85 -7.01 -30.44
CA GLY A 44 0.31 -8.33 -30.88
C GLY A 44 -1.22 -8.41 -31.01
N SER A 45 -1.96 -7.34 -30.74
CA SER A 45 -3.42 -7.29 -30.92
C SER A 45 -3.89 -5.91 -31.35
N SER A 46 -4.75 -5.91 -32.33
CA SER A 46 -5.41 -4.75 -32.95
C SER A 46 -5.83 -3.68 -31.94
N SER A 47 -5.45 -2.43 -32.23
CA SER A 47 -6.05 -1.24 -31.63
C SER A 47 -7.56 -1.24 -31.87
N THR A 48 -8.33 -1.78 -30.95
CA THR A 48 -9.71 -1.36 -30.81
C THR A 48 -9.67 -0.11 -29.95
N THR A 49 -9.62 1.05 -30.60
CA THR A 49 -10.15 2.26 -29.97
C THR A 49 -11.59 1.91 -29.62
N ASP A 50 -11.87 1.82 -28.33
CA ASP A 50 -13.24 1.69 -27.84
C ASP A 50 -13.99 2.98 -28.16
N SER A 51 -14.48 3.07 -29.39
CA SER A 51 -15.20 4.24 -29.93
C SER A 51 -16.69 4.15 -29.63
N GLY A 52 -17.07 3.69 -28.43
CA GLY A 52 -18.47 3.47 -28.10
C GLY A 52 -18.82 3.29 -26.63
N ALA A 53 -17.89 3.16 -25.72
CA ALA A 53 -18.20 3.12 -24.30
C ALA A 53 -18.58 4.53 -23.81
N ASN A 54 -19.79 4.65 -23.26
CA ASN A 54 -20.30 5.89 -22.68
C ASN A 54 -19.89 5.89 -21.21
N TYR A 55 -18.71 6.40 -20.89
CA TYR A 55 -18.23 6.60 -19.52
C TYR A 55 -18.27 8.11 -19.17
N ALA A 56 -18.35 8.42 -17.87
CA ALA A 56 -18.26 9.80 -17.42
C ALA A 56 -16.86 10.34 -17.65
N THR A 57 -16.75 11.57 -18.16
CA THR A 57 -15.43 12.22 -18.28
C THR A 57 -14.94 12.57 -16.89
N PRO A 58 -13.77 12.05 -16.45
CA PRO A 58 -13.29 12.31 -15.10
C PRO A 58 -12.94 13.78 -14.88
N VAL A 59 -13.38 14.32 -13.75
CA VAL A 59 -13.11 15.69 -13.31
C VAL A 59 -12.52 15.65 -11.90
N PHE A 60 -11.24 15.96 -11.78
CA PHE A 60 -10.55 16.07 -10.49
C PHE A 60 -9.99 17.46 -10.30
N LEU A 61 -10.39 18.12 -9.23
CA LEU A 61 -9.99 19.50 -8.91
C LEU A 61 -9.03 19.50 -7.72
N ASP A 62 -7.82 20.05 -7.89
CA ASP A 62 -6.94 20.31 -6.73
C ASP A 62 -7.52 21.45 -5.89
N VAL A 63 -8.04 21.09 -4.73
CA VAL A 63 -8.70 22.00 -3.80
C VAL A 63 -7.92 22.21 -2.50
N ALA A 64 -6.69 21.67 -2.35
CA ALA A 64 -5.93 21.68 -1.11
C ALA A 64 -5.90 23.08 -0.46
N GLN A 65 -5.39 24.08 -1.16
CA GLN A 65 -5.32 25.46 -0.64
C GLN A 65 -6.71 26.07 -0.37
N LYS A 66 -7.67 25.80 -1.24
CA LYS A 66 -9.05 26.32 -1.08
C LYS A 66 -9.74 25.73 0.15
N ARG A 67 -9.41 24.47 0.48
CA ARG A 67 -9.95 23.75 1.63
C ARG A 67 -9.14 23.96 2.91
N GLY A 68 -8.02 24.72 2.89
CA GLY A 68 -7.26 25.10 4.07
C GLY A 68 -5.99 24.28 4.32
N ILE A 69 -5.56 23.44 3.37
CA ILE A 69 -4.33 22.67 3.49
C ILE A 69 -3.19 23.44 2.82
N ASP A 70 -2.17 23.81 3.60
CA ASP A 70 -0.92 24.42 3.14
C ASP A 70 0.26 23.56 3.60
N PHE A 71 0.55 22.52 2.83
CA PHE A 71 1.61 21.55 3.12
C PHE A 71 2.48 21.30 1.91
N SER A 72 3.78 21.23 2.14
CA SER A 72 4.78 20.75 1.19
C SER A 72 5.79 19.90 1.95
N PHE A 73 6.01 18.67 1.46
CA PHE A 73 6.99 17.77 2.07
C PHE A 73 8.38 18.38 2.03
N PHE A 74 9.03 18.47 3.19
CA PHE A 74 10.40 18.94 3.33
C PHE A 74 11.38 17.81 3.06
N SER A 75 12.05 17.82 1.92
CA SER A 75 12.91 16.73 1.47
C SER A 75 14.38 16.84 1.90
N ASP A 76 14.82 17.99 2.42
CA ASP A 76 16.23 18.31 2.73
C ASP A 76 17.19 18.03 1.56
N THR A 77 16.71 18.14 0.31
CA THR A 77 17.51 17.85 -0.88
C THR A 77 18.65 18.86 -1.03
N VAL A 78 19.90 18.36 -1.06
CA VAL A 78 21.10 19.18 -1.25
C VAL A 78 21.76 18.83 -2.60
N PRO A 79 21.97 19.81 -3.50
CA PRO A 79 22.59 19.56 -4.80
C PRO A 79 23.93 18.83 -4.69
N GLY A 80 24.06 17.68 -5.34
CA GLY A 80 25.28 16.84 -5.37
C GLY A 80 25.48 15.93 -4.16
N ARG A 81 24.57 15.91 -3.18
CA ARG A 81 24.62 14.97 -2.06
C ARG A 81 24.12 13.57 -2.45
N PHE A 82 23.02 13.46 -3.18
CA PHE A 82 22.41 12.19 -3.63
C PHE A 82 22.21 11.19 -2.48
N TYR A 83 21.67 11.62 -1.37
CA TYR A 83 21.34 10.78 -0.22
C TYR A 83 19.90 10.28 -0.37
N LEU A 84 19.72 8.98 -0.61
CA LEU A 84 18.47 8.43 -1.11
C LEU A 84 17.20 8.79 -0.29
N PRO A 85 17.22 8.90 1.05
CA PRO A 85 16.05 9.36 1.81
C PRO A 85 15.47 10.71 1.34
N GLU A 86 16.29 11.60 0.75
CA GLU A 86 15.84 12.90 0.23
C GLU A 86 14.72 12.83 -0.80
N VAL A 87 14.61 11.71 -1.50
CA VAL A 87 13.67 11.51 -2.61
C VAL A 87 12.66 10.40 -2.34
N MET A 88 12.66 9.88 -1.11
CA MET A 88 11.72 8.90 -0.62
C MET A 88 10.98 9.50 0.57
N GLY A 89 9.73 9.11 0.82
CA GLY A 89 8.94 9.66 1.93
C GLY A 89 7.71 10.43 1.45
N GLY A 90 6.97 10.96 2.41
CA GLY A 90 5.72 11.68 2.14
C GLY A 90 4.49 10.80 2.23
N GLY A 91 4.35 10.00 3.30
CA GLY A 91 3.12 9.24 3.60
C GLY A 91 1.95 10.17 3.92
N VAL A 92 0.75 9.77 3.51
CA VAL A 92 -0.53 10.40 3.85
C VAL A 92 -1.46 9.35 4.43
N ALA A 93 -2.16 9.72 5.51
CA ALA A 93 -3.18 8.86 6.11
C ALA A 93 -4.47 9.65 6.37
N TRP A 94 -5.59 8.95 6.18
CA TRP A 94 -6.90 9.43 6.56
C TRP A 94 -7.30 8.82 7.91
N ILE A 95 -7.89 9.64 8.78
CA ILE A 95 -8.23 9.29 10.16
C ILE A 95 -9.47 10.09 10.61
N ASP A 96 -10.43 9.46 11.26
CA ASP A 96 -11.50 10.17 11.98
C ASP A 96 -11.15 10.21 13.48
N PHE A 97 -10.13 11.05 13.85
CA PHE A 97 -9.54 11.01 15.19
C PHE A 97 -10.50 11.52 16.29
N ASP A 98 -11.49 12.33 15.95
CA ASP A 98 -12.47 12.86 16.92
C ASP A 98 -13.89 12.27 16.76
N ARG A 99 -14.04 11.31 15.85
CA ARG A 99 -15.26 10.54 15.58
C ARG A 99 -16.47 11.40 15.20
N ASP A 100 -16.21 12.50 14.49
CA ASP A 100 -17.27 13.38 14.00
C ASP A 100 -17.86 12.93 12.65
N GLY A 101 -17.31 11.88 12.05
CA GLY A 101 -17.76 11.26 10.79
C GLY A 101 -17.16 11.92 9.53
N TYR A 102 -16.25 12.86 9.69
CA TYR A 102 -15.46 13.43 8.61
C TYR A 102 -14.00 13.04 8.79
N VAL A 103 -13.43 12.38 7.80
CA VAL A 103 -12.03 11.95 7.89
C VAL A 103 -11.07 13.13 7.82
N ASP A 104 -10.11 13.14 8.74
CA ASP A 104 -9.04 14.10 8.89
C ASP A 104 -7.80 13.65 8.11
N ILE A 105 -6.79 14.52 7.98
CA ILE A 105 -5.56 14.18 7.25
C ILE A 105 -4.34 14.25 8.17
N TYR A 106 -3.57 13.16 8.20
CA TYR A 106 -2.22 13.16 8.75
C TYR A 106 -1.19 13.07 7.63
N LEU A 107 -0.18 13.97 7.66
CA LEU A 107 0.89 14.05 6.66
C LEU A 107 2.24 13.87 7.33
N ALA A 108 2.95 12.79 6.98
CA ALA A 108 4.33 12.60 7.37
C ALA A 108 5.23 13.61 6.66
N ASN A 109 6.15 14.23 7.39
CA ASN A 109 7.07 15.23 6.84
C ASN A 109 8.52 14.81 6.99
N GLY A 110 9.36 15.22 6.06
CA GLY A 110 10.80 15.09 6.19
C GLY A 110 11.39 16.06 7.21
N SER A 111 12.63 15.82 7.54
CA SER A 111 13.42 16.57 8.51
C SER A 111 14.85 16.69 8.01
N TYR A 112 15.73 17.39 8.73
CA TYR A 112 17.12 17.49 8.36
C TYR A 112 17.82 16.14 8.41
N LEU A 113 18.47 15.76 7.31
CA LEU A 113 19.22 14.51 7.18
C LEU A 113 20.72 14.65 7.52
N ALA A 114 21.22 15.88 7.62
CA ALA A 114 22.61 16.14 7.94
C ALA A 114 22.85 16.02 9.45
N ALA A 115 23.83 15.20 9.88
CA ALA A 115 24.13 14.94 11.29
C ALA A 115 24.61 16.17 12.08
N ASP A 116 25.09 17.20 11.40
CA ASP A 116 25.58 18.46 11.98
C ASP A 116 24.52 19.57 12.03
N VAL A 117 23.31 19.30 11.54
CA VAL A 117 22.16 20.20 11.62
C VAL A 117 21.25 19.71 12.75
N GLU A 118 21.11 20.53 13.79
CA GLU A 118 20.15 20.26 14.86
C GLU A 118 18.72 20.51 14.34
N ASN A 119 17.89 19.47 14.37
CA ASN A 119 16.48 19.62 14.06
C ASN A 119 15.78 20.30 15.25
N THR A 120 15.33 21.52 15.03
CA THR A 120 14.67 22.35 16.06
C THR A 120 13.14 22.26 16.02
N GLY A 121 12.59 21.36 15.18
CA GLY A 121 11.15 21.20 15.02
C GLY A 121 10.53 22.17 14.02
N GLU A 122 11.32 22.71 13.09
CA GLU A 122 10.81 23.59 12.02
C GLU A 122 10.03 22.80 10.96
N HIS A 123 10.39 21.52 10.78
CA HIS A 123 9.77 20.60 9.83
C HIS A 123 9.24 19.39 10.59
N THR A 124 7.97 19.45 10.97
CA THR A 124 7.25 18.38 11.68
C THR A 124 6.14 17.83 10.80
N ASN A 125 5.63 16.67 11.17
CA ASN A 125 4.40 16.12 10.58
C ASN A 125 3.25 17.12 10.74
N ARG A 126 2.15 16.92 10.01
CA ARG A 126 0.97 17.77 10.09
C ARG A 126 -0.28 16.95 10.33
N LEU A 127 -1.16 17.48 11.17
CA LEU A 127 -2.51 16.97 11.38
C LEU A 127 -3.52 18.09 11.08
N TYR A 128 -4.37 17.82 10.10
CA TYR A 128 -5.44 18.73 9.69
C TYR A 128 -6.78 18.14 10.07
N ARG A 129 -7.52 18.84 10.94
CA ARG A 129 -8.89 18.48 11.28
C ARG A 129 -9.83 18.89 10.15
N ASN A 130 -10.67 17.96 9.71
CA ASN A 130 -11.73 18.21 8.75
C ASN A 130 -13.00 18.73 9.44
N VAL A 131 -13.43 19.89 9.09
CA VAL A 131 -14.68 20.48 9.57
C VAL A 131 -15.65 20.62 8.38
N ARG A 132 -16.34 19.53 8.07
CA ARG A 132 -17.31 19.47 6.96
C ARG A 132 -16.70 19.89 5.61
N GLY A 133 -15.61 19.26 5.24
CA GLY A 133 -14.88 19.52 3.99
C GLY A 133 -13.97 20.76 4.03
N GLN A 134 -13.76 21.40 5.18
CA GLN A 134 -12.77 22.44 5.38
C GLN A 134 -11.73 21.97 6.41
N PHE A 135 -10.46 22.09 6.09
CA PHE A 135 -9.37 21.60 6.94
C PHE A 135 -8.78 22.73 7.79
N VAL A 136 -8.51 22.42 9.03
CA VAL A 136 -7.87 23.32 10.00
C VAL A 136 -6.60 22.67 10.51
N ASP A 137 -5.46 23.31 10.36
CA ASP A 137 -4.19 22.82 10.92
C ASP A 137 -4.25 22.88 12.46
N ILE A 138 -4.18 21.71 13.10
CA ILE A 138 -4.16 21.54 14.56
C ILE A 138 -2.84 20.93 15.04
N SER A 139 -1.82 20.92 14.19
CA SER A 139 -0.55 20.25 14.43
C SER A 139 0.11 20.64 15.74
N ASP A 140 0.14 21.96 16.04
CA ASP A 140 0.81 22.48 17.23
C ASP A 140 0.06 22.12 18.54
N ASP A 141 -1.26 21.90 18.46
CA ASP A 141 -2.11 21.65 19.61
C ASP A 141 -2.38 20.16 19.82
N SER A 142 -2.21 19.33 18.79
CA SER A 142 -2.57 17.92 18.80
C SER A 142 -1.65 17.02 19.63
N GLY A 143 -0.36 17.35 19.70
CA GLY A 143 0.66 16.47 20.30
C GLY A 143 1.13 15.30 19.43
N ALA A 144 0.55 15.11 18.22
CA ALA A 144 0.86 13.98 17.32
C ALA A 144 1.95 14.31 16.28
N THR A 145 2.46 15.52 16.22
CA THR A 145 3.25 15.97 15.08
C THR A 145 4.70 16.29 15.41
N PHE A 146 5.04 16.41 16.70
CA PHE A 146 6.41 16.69 17.12
C PHE A 146 7.30 15.47 16.95
N ASP A 147 7.69 15.22 15.70
CA ASP A 147 8.65 14.19 15.32
C ASP A 147 9.89 14.86 14.72
N LEU A 148 11.06 14.56 15.25
CA LEU A 148 12.34 15.10 14.80
C LEU A 148 13.06 14.16 13.83
N GLU A 149 12.48 12.99 13.56
CA GLU A 149 12.97 12.01 12.61
C GLU A 149 12.50 12.37 11.18
N TYR A 150 12.88 11.60 10.20
CA TYR A 150 12.49 11.85 8.80
C TYR A 150 11.31 10.96 8.43
N GLY A 151 10.13 11.52 8.39
CA GLY A 151 8.88 10.80 8.16
C GLY A 151 8.83 10.07 6.82
N GLN A 152 8.36 8.84 6.87
CA GLN A 152 8.14 7.96 5.73
C GLN A 152 6.67 7.56 5.66
N GLY A 153 6.31 6.42 6.22
CA GLY A 153 4.96 5.86 6.19
C GLY A 153 4.12 6.22 7.41
N VAL A 154 2.82 6.09 7.26
CA VAL A 154 1.83 6.27 8.34
C VAL A 154 0.84 5.13 8.29
N ALA A 155 0.42 4.64 9.47
CA ALA A 155 -0.75 3.78 9.61
C ALA A 155 -1.61 4.22 10.79
N VAL A 156 -2.90 4.05 10.64
CA VAL A 156 -3.93 4.45 11.60
C VAL A 156 -4.67 3.21 12.13
N GLY A 157 -4.97 3.16 13.43
CA GLY A 157 -5.73 2.07 14.03
C GLY A 157 -5.91 2.23 15.51
N ASP A 158 -7.01 1.76 16.05
CA ASP A 158 -7.34 1.74 17.48
C ASP A 158 -6.66 0.52 18.12
N TYR A 159 -5.38 0.67 18.55
CA TYR A 159 -4.59 -0.48 19.02
C TYR A 159 -4.89 -0.88 20.46
N ASP A 160 -5.42 0.03 21.28
CA ASP A 160 -5.75 -0.26 22.68
C ASP A 160 -7.27 -0.43 22.91
N ALA A 161 -8.05 -0.47 21.80
CA ALA A 161 -9.49 -0.72 21.77
C ALA A 161 -10.30 0.26 22.63
N ASP A 162 -9.83 1.52 22.76
CA ASP A 162 -10.53 2.56 23.48
C ASP A 162 -11.60 3.28 22.64
N GLY A 163 -11.63 2.98 21.34
CA GLY A 163 -12.58 3.47 20.35
C GLY A 163 -12.10 4.70 19.61
N PHE A 164 -10.88 5.18 19.83
CA PHE A 164 -10.28 6.28 19.09
C PHE A 164 -9.05 5.78 18.31
N GLU A 165 -8.93 6.19 17.07
CA GLU A 165 -7.83 5.75 16.23
C GLU A 165 -6.52 6.43 16.64
N ASP A 166 -5.44 5.64 16.66
CA ASP A 166 -4.08 6.03 16.98
C ASP A 166 -3.24 6.15 15.71
N ILE A 167 -2.09 6.81 15.81
CA ILE A 167 -1.22 7.08 14.66
C ILE A 167 0.15 6.44 14.88
N PHE A 168 0.56 5.56 13.98
CA PHE A 168 1.93 5.07 13.91
C PHE A 168 2.66 5.71 12.72
N VAL A 169 3.84 6.27 12.97
CA VAL A 169 4.70 6.89 11.96
C VAL A 169 5.98 6.07 11.80
N ALA A 170 6.14 5.49 10.63
CA ALA A 170 7.39 4.87 10.21
C ALA A 170 8.37 5.94 9.73
N ASN A 171 9.62 5.86 10.16
CA ASN A 171 10.63 6.88 9.90
C ASN A 171 11.90 6.31 9.26
N TYR A 172 12.60 7.14 8.53
CA TYR A 172 14.03 7.01 8.42
C TYR A 172 14.63 7.59 9.71
N GLY A 173 14.85 6.73 10.69
CA GLY A 173 15.16 7.08 12.07
C GLY A 173 14.42 6.18 13.05
N ARG A 174 13.86 6.75 14.11
CA ARG A 174 13.06 6.06 15.12
C ARG A 174 11.59 6.22 14.80
N ASN A 175 10.87 5.10 14.80
CA ASN A 175 9.42 5.14 14.62
C ASN A 175 8.70 5.75 15.82
N LYS A 176 7.47 6.22 15.61
CA LYS A 176 6.64 6.87 16.64
C LYS A 176 5.24 6.27 16.68
N LEU A 177 4.74 6.00 17.88
CA LEU A 177 3.34 5.71 18.14
C LEU A 177 2.74 6.83 18.97
N TYR A 178 1.69 7.42 18.46
CA TYR A 178 0.90 8.48 19.11
C TYR A 178 -0.47 7.92 19.47
N ARG A 179 -0.71 7.76 20.79
CA ARG A 179 -2.00 7.32 21.31
C ARG A 179 -2.96 8.50 21.41
N ASN A 180 -4.14 8.34 20.82
CA ASN A 180 -5.25 9.28 20.92
C ASN A 180 -5.82 9.31 22.36
N GLN A 181 -6.09 10.48 22.90
CA GLN A 181 -6.62 10.64 24.26
C GLN A 181 -8.15 10.83 24.27
N GLY A 182 -8.80 10.81 23.10
CA GLY A 182 -10.24 11.02 22.94
C GLY A 182 -10.72 12.44 23.20
N ASP A 183 -9.81 13.37 23.43
CA ASP A 183 -10.12 14.80 23.63
C ASP A 183 -9.54 15.72 22.53
N GLY A 184 -9.09 15.12 21.44
CA GLY A 184 -8.44 15.81 20.31
C GLY A 184 -6.93 15.95 20.45
N THR A 185 -6.33 15.36 21.49
CA THR A 185 -4.88 15.34 21.70
C THR A 185 -4.31 13.93 21.68
N PHE A 186 -3.00 13.84 21.44
CA PHE A 186 -2.25 12.59 21.36
C PHE A 186 -1.05 12.62 22.31
N THR A 187 -0.62 11.42 22.73
CA THR A 187 0.58 11.23 23.55
C THR A 187 1.51 10.23 22.87
N GLU A 188 2.78 10.60 22.72
CA GLU A 188 3.81 9.68 22.21
C GLU A 188 4.09 8.60 23.26
N VAL A 189 3.90 7.33 22.89
CA VAL A 189 3.95 6.18 23.82
C VAL A 189 4.89 5.05 23.35
N THR A 190 5.64 5.23 22.28
CA THR A 190 6.43 4.20 21.58
C THR A 190 7.21 3.28 22.54
N LEU A 191 8.03 3.86 23.41
CA LEU A 191 8.82 3.08 24.36
C LEU A 191 8.01 2.54 25.53
N GLU A 192 6.96 3.26 25.92
CA GLU A 192 6.09 2.87 27.03
C GLU A 192 5.40 1.54 26.73
N VAL A 193 4.96 1.37 25.48
CA VAL A 193 4.24 0.17 25.02
C VAL A 193 5.15 -0.96 24.50
N GLY A 194 6.46 -0.81 24.54
CA GLY A 194 7.40 -1.87 24.17
C GLY A 194 7.84 -1.89 22.70
N ILE A 195 7.49 -0.87 21.90
CA ILE A 195 8.00 -0.72 20.54
C ILE A 195 9.46 -0.22 20.58
N SER A 196 10.32 -0.78 19.74
CA SER A 196 11.76 -0.47 19.72
C SER A 196 12.05 0.95 19.25
N ASP A 197 13.01 1.62 19.91
CA ASP A 197 13.55 2.93 19.49
C ASP A 197 14.77 2.79 18.54
N ARG A 198 14.93 1.63 17.90
CA ARG A 198 16.04 1.41 16.97
C ARG A 198 15.90 2.36 15.77
N SER A 199 16.98 3.10 15.49
CA SER A 199 17.06 3.90 14.27
C SER A 199 17.35 3.03 13.07
N GLN A 200 16.43 3.00 12.11
CA GLN A 200 16.49 2.24 10.87
C GLN A 200 15.68 2.95 9.77
N TRP A 201 15.63 2.39 8.58
CA TRP A 201 14.76 2.91 7.54
C TRP A 201 13.51 2.06 7.46
N SER A 202 12.48 2.44 8.21
CA SER A 202 11.13 1.90 8.06
C SER A 202 10.40 2.64 6.93
N SER A 203 9.66 1.89 6.12
CA SER A 203 8.89 2.41 4.97
C SER A 203 7.39 2.41 5.29
N SER A 204 6.68 1.41 4.81
CA SER A 204 5.25 1.25 5.08
C SER A 204 4.96 0.43 6.34
N THR A 205 3.75 0.53 6.81
CA THR A 205 3.29 -0.16 8.01
C THR A 205 1.78 -0.41 7.93
N LEU A 206 1.28 -1.38 8.68
CA LEU A 206 -0.15 -1.62 8.81
C LEU A 206 -0.51 -2.18 10.20
N TRP A 207 -1.76 -1.98 10.57
CA TRP A 207 -2.40 -2.62 11.71
C TRP A 207 -3.26 -3.81 11.24
N LEU A 208 -3.08 -4.95 11.89
CA LEU A 208 -3.81 -6.19 11.57
C LEU A 208 -3.86 -7.06 12.82
N ASP A 209 -4.96 -7.77 13.04
CA ASP A 209 -5.02 -8.88 14.01
C ASP A 209 -4.33 -10.10 13.40
N ILE A 210 -3.03 -10.22 13.64
CA ILE A 210 -2.15 -11.20 12.97
C ILE A 210 -2.33 -12.59 13.58
N ASP A 211 -2.51 -12.70 14.90
CA ASP A 211 -2.64 -13.98 15.60
C ASP A 211 -4.08 -14.36 15.94
N ARG A 212 -5.04 -13.49 15.58
CA ARG A 212 -6.49 -13.69 15.66
C ARG A 212 -7.00 -13.75 17.12
N ASP A 213 -6.41 -12.94 17.98
CA ASP A 213 -6.85 -12.79 19.36
C ASP A 213 -7.79 -11.60 19.58
N ASN A 214 -8.12 -10.85 18.53
CA ASN A 214 -8.96 -9.66 18.42
C ASN A 214 -8.29 -8.34 18.83
N ASP A 215 -7.00 -8.31 19.05
CA ASP A 215 -6.25 -7.09 19.26
C ASP A 215 -5.49 -6.70 17.98
N LEU A 216 -5.23 -5.42 17.77
CA LEU A 216 -4.46 -4.97 16.61
C LEU A 216 -2.97 -5.08 16.87
N ASP A 217 -2.31 -5.86 16.04
CA ASP A 217 -0.87 -5.99 15.94
C ASP A 217 -0.29 -5.04 14.91
N LEU A 218 0.99 -4.77 15.00
CA LEU A 218 1.69 -3.85 14.12
C LEU A 218 2.73 -4.58 13.26
N TYR A 219 2.62 -4.45 11.94
CA TYR A 219 3.66 -4.84 10.99
C TYR A 219 4.41 -3.61 10.49
N VAL A 220 5.72 -3.56 10.65
CA VAL A 220 6.60 -2.48 10.19
C VAL A 220 7.55 -3.02 9.13
N VAL A 221 7.37 -2.58 7.92
CA VAL A 221 8.23 -2.91 6.78
C VAL A 221 9.50 -2.07 6.84
N ASN A 222 10.65 -2.70 6.65
CA ASN A 222 11.94 -2.05 6.61
C ASN A 222 12.57 -2.16 5.21
N TYR A 223 13.30 -1.13 4.82
CA TYR A 223 13.85 -1.04 3.48
C TYR A 223 15.29 -1.52 3.44
N MET A 224 16.24 -0.66 3.69
CA MET A 224 17.65 -1.02 3.58
C MET A 224 18.55 -0.20 4.50
N ASP A 225 19.75 -0.73 4.78
CA ASP A 225 20.74 -0.08 5.62
C ASP A 225 21.49 1.02 4.87
N VAL A 226 20.86 2.19 4.76
CA VAL A 226 21.46 3.41 4.24
C VAL A 226 21.69 4.39 5.39
N ARG A 227 22.92 4.82 5.59
CA ARG A 227 23.32 5.75 6.63
C ARG A 227 24.28 6.80 6.06
N GLN A 228 24.48 7.89 6.77
CA GLN A 228 25.41 8.94 6.37
C GLN A 228 26.86 8.49 6.22
N ASP A 229 27.28 7.44 6.95
CA ASP A 229 28.63 6.88 6.90
C ASP A 229 28.82 5.82 5.81
N ASN A 230 27.74 5.33 5.18
CA ASN A 230 27.81 4.29 4.17
C ASN A 230 27.13 4.63 2.84
N TYR A 231 26.44 5.79 2.72
CA TYR A 231 25.77 6.14 1.47
C TYR A 231 26.77 6.35 0.32
N LYS A 232 26.31 6.10 -0.89
CA LYS A 232 27.10 6.13 -2.09
C LYS A 232 26.50 7.09 -3.11
N ILE A 233 27.34 7.59 -4.02
CA ILE A 233 26.91 8.31 -5.21
C ILE A 233 27.14 7.41 -6.40
N CYS A 234 26.08 7.07 -7.12
CA CYS A 234 26.15 6.23 -8.30
C CYS A 234 26.30 7.05 -9.59
N ARG A 235 26.71 6.39 -10.65
CA ARG A 235 26.81 7.02 -11.99
C ARG A 235 26.11 6.16 -13.01
N TYR A 236 25.17 6.75 -13.71
CA TYR A 236 24.44 6.15 -14.81
C TYR A 236 24.84 6.89 -16.09
N ASN A 237 25.47 6.20 -17.04
CA ASN A 237 26.01 6.81 -18.26
C ASN A 237 26.93 8.04 -18.01
N GLY A 238 27.68 8.00 -16.91
CA GLY A 238 28.59 9.08 -16.52
C GLY A 238 27.96 10.25 -15.76
N VAL A 239 26.64 10.24 -15.56
CA VAL A 239 25.88 11.24 -14.78
C VAL A 239 25.68 10.74 -13.35
N GLU A 240 25.97 11.60 -12.36
CA GLU A 240 25.78 11.28 -10.95
C GLU A 240 24.29 11.26 -10.58
N GLY A 241 23.92 10.35 -9.68
CA GLY A 241 22.57 10.17 -9.18
C GLY A 241 22.52 9.31 -7.92
N TYR A 242 21.32 9.12 -7.39
CA TYR A 242 21.08 8.28 -6.23
C TYR A 242 21.36 6.81 -6.56
N CYS A 243 21.92 6.07 -5.57
CA CYS A 243 22.16 4.64 -5.74
C CYS A 243 20.88 3.84 -5.49
N GLY A 244 20.65 2.86 -6.36
CA GLY A 244 19.53 1.93 -6.19
C GLY A 244 19.79 0.84 -5.14
N PRO A 245 18.77 -0.01 -4.87
CA PRO A 245 18.77 -0.98 -3.78
C PRO A 245 19.85 -2.07 -3.90
N GLY A 246 20.41 -2.32 -5.08
CA GLY A 246 21.51 -3.26 -5.29
C GLY A 246 22.80 -2.92 -4.53
N GLU A 247 22.96 -1.67 -4.10
CA GLU A 247 24.15 -1.17 -3.43
C GLU A 247 24.14 -1.33 -1.90
N TYR A 248 22.99 -1.71 -1.31
CA TYR A 248 22.78 -1.74 0.14
C TYR A 248 22.18 -3.07 0.58
N GLN A 249 22.41 -3.40 1.86
CA GLN A 249 21.82 -4.58 2.48
C GLN A 249 20.37 -4.30 2.86
N ALA A 250 19.54 -5.35 2.80
CA ALA A 250 18.20 -5.32 3.34
C ALA A 250 18.21 -5.19 4.88
N VAL A 251 17.12 -4.69 5.43
CA VAL A 251 16.84 -4.66 6.87
C VAL A 251 15.58 -5.49 7.10
N ASP A 252 15.63 -6.42 8.07
CA ASP A 252 14.49 -7.29 8.38
C ASP A 252 13.30 -6.47 8.88
N ASP A 253 12.10 -6.90 8.51
CA ASP A 253 10.83 -6.34 8.98
C ASP A 253 10.65 -6.62 10.48
N GLN A 254 9.82 -5.81 11.15
CA GLN A 254 9.48 -5.96 12.54
C GLN A 254 7.98 -6.16 12.71
N ILE A 255 7.62 -7.16 13.48
CA ILE A 255 6.22 -7.47 13.79
C ILE A 255 6.06 -7.44 15.31
N TYR A 256 5.13 -6.62 15.77
CA TYR A 256 4.85 -6.41 17.18
C TYR A 256 3.46 -6.95 17.50
N LEU A 257 3.40 -8.05 18.29
CA LEU A 257 2.15 -8.60 18.81
C LEU A 257 1.68 -7.80 20.02
N ASN A 258 0.46 -7.33 19.97
CA ASN A 258 -0.26 -6.77 21.11
C ASN A 258 -0.51 -7.86 22.16
N GLN A 259 -0.43 -7.52 23.44
CA GLN A 259 -0.61 -8.46 24.53
C GLN A 259 -1.99 -8.35 25.21
N GLY A 260 -2.92 -7.63 24.57
CA GLY A 260 -4.25 -7.38 25.10
C GLY A 260 -4.30 -6.36 26.24
N ASP A 261 -3.18 -5.73 26.54
CA ASP A 261 -3.09 -4.66 27.55
C ASP A 261 -2.49 -3.37 26.96
N GLY A 262 -2.42 -3.28 25.62
CA GLY A 262 -1.85 -2.17 24.88
C GLY A 262 -0.31 -2.15 24.87
N THR A 263 0.36 -3.23 25.30
CA THR A 263 1.80 -3.41 25.17
C THR A 263 2.16 -4.40 24.06
N PHE A 264 3.37 -4.30 23.52
CA PHE A 264 3.81 -5.07 22.36
C PHE A 264 5.05 -5.90 22.62
N ILE A 265 5.13 -7.06 21.96
CA ILE A 265 6.32 -7.93 21.92
C ILE A 265 6.68 -8.20 20.46
N GLU A 266 7.94 -7.95 20.09
CA GLU A 266 8.44 -8.30 18.76
C GLU A 266 8.43 -9.82 18.57
N SER A 267 7.77 -10.34 17.52
CA SER A 267 7.41 -11.75 17.35
C SER A 267 7.52 -12.27 15.90
N ALA A 268 8.24 -11.59 15.02
CA ALA A 268 8.36 -11.99 13.61
C ALA A 268 8.79 -13.44 13.41
N ASN A 269 9.77 -13.89 14.20
CA ASN A 269 10.29 -15.25 14.10
C ASN A 269 9.30 -16.32 14.58
N GLU A 270 8.59 -16.05 15.65
CA GLU A 270 7.59 -16.95 16.25
C GLU A 270 6.41 -17.13 15.30
N LEU A 271 5.99 -16.07 14.67
CA LEU A 271 4.89 -16.07 13.70
C LEU A 271 5.27 -16.70 12.35
N GLY A 272 6.55 -16.69 12.00
CA GLY A 272 7.00 -17.11 10.67
C GLY A 272 6.93 -16.01 9.61
N LEU A 273 6.73 -14.75 10.02
CA LEU A 273 6.73 -13.56 9.17
C LEU A 273 8.16 -13.07 8.95
N VAL A 274 9.01 -13.96 8.48
CA VAL A 274 10.43 -13.70 8.19
C VAL A 274 10.75 -14.20 6.79
N ALA A 275 11.35 -13.34 5.98
CA ALA A 275 11.91 -13.70 4.69
C ALA A 275 13.23 -12.96 4.46
N GLU A 276 14.18 -13.63 3.82
CA GLU A 276 15.52 -13.10 3.65
C GLU A 276 15.59 -12.05 2.52
N ASN A 277 16.36 -11.00 2.73
CA ASN A 277 16.69 -9.99 1.74
C ASN A 277 15.50 -9.16 1.23
N GLY A 278 14.42 -9.03 1.98
CA GLY A 278 13.33 -8.12 1.68
C GLY A 278 13.82 -6.66 1.68
N LYS A 279 13.38 -5.88 0.69
CA LYS A 279 13.58 -4.43 0.62
C LYS A 279 12.21 -3.79 0.43
N GLY A 280 11.39 -3.94 1.45
CA GLY A 280 10.00 -3.59 1.39
C GLY A 280 9.75 -2.09 1.28
N LEU A 281 8.81 -1.71 0.43
CA LEU A 281 8.36 -0.33 0.24
C LEU A 281 6.87 -0.16 0.50
N ALA A 282 6.06 -1.18 0.22
CA ALA A 282 4.64 -1.17 0.54
C ALA A 282 4.19 -2.52 1.11
N ILE A 283 3.08 -2.49 1.84
CA ILE A 283 2.46 -3.67 2.45
C ILE A 283 0.94 -3.55 2.38
N THR A 284 0.28 -4.67 2.13
CA THR A 284 -1.17 -4.79 2.26
C THR A 284 -1.55 -6.13 2.89
N ALA A 285 -2.68 -6.15 3.57
CA ALA A 285 -3.31 -7.37 4.04
C ALA A 285 -4.75 -7.45 3.54
N MET A 286 -5.12 -8.60 2.96
CA MET A 286 -6.46 -8.86 2.41
C MET A 286 -6.69 -10.38 2.34
N ASP A 287 -7.92 -10.81 2.44
CA ASP A 287 -8.30 -12.22 2.26
C ASP A 287 -8.34 -12.55 0.76
N PHE A 288 -7.19 -12.98 0.22
CA PHE A 288 -7.05 -13.26 -1.21
C PHE A 288 -7.64 -14.62 -1.64
N ASP A 289 -7.87 -15.54 -0.72
CA ASP A 289 -8.44 -16.85 -1.06
C ASP A 289 -9.83 -17.11 -0.48
N LEU A 290 -10.43 -16.08 0.12
CA LEU A 290 -11.80 -16.02 0.62
C LEU A 290 -12.08 -17.00 1.78
N ASP A 291 -11.08 -17.24 2.65
CA ASP A 291 -11.22 -18.08 3.84
C ASP A 291 -11.42 -17.31 5.15
N LEU A 292 -11.56 -15.98 5.06
CA LEU A 292 -11.72 -15.02 6.16
C LEU A 292 -10.44 -14.83 7.02
N VAL A 293 -9.29 -15.27 6.52
CA VAL A 293 -7.97 -15.04 7.15
C VAL A 293 -7.13 -14.23 6.17
N PRO A 294 -6.78 -12.99 6.50
CA PRO A 294 -6.01 -12.17 5.54
C PRO A 294 -4.61 -12.73 5.29
N GLU A 295 -4.21 -12.76 4.03
CA GLU A 295 -2.82 -12.85 3.64
C GLU A 295 -2.15 -11.49 3.77
N ILE A 296 -0.82 -11.51 3.98
CA ILE A 296 0.01 -10.31 4.03
C ILE A 296 0.92 -10.29 2.80
N TYR A 297 0.86 -9.22 2.02
CA TYR A 297 1.67 -9.04 0.82
C TYR A 297 2.62 -7.86 0.97
N VAL A 298 3.93 -8.09 0.75
CA VAL A 298 4.98 -7.07 0.82
C VAL A 298 5.61 -6.86 -0.56
N ALA A 299 5.53 -5.63 -1.05
CA ALA A 299 6.17 -5.21 -2.30
C ALA A 299 7.63 -4.81 -2.05
N ASN A 300 8.56 -5.53 -2.68
CA ASN A 300 9.99 -5.37 -2.49
C ASN A 300 10.68 -4.72 -3.70
N ASP A 301 11.59 -3.79 -3.45
CA ASP A 301 12.37 -3.11 -4.48
C ASP A 301 13.54 -3.98 -4.96
N MET A 302 13.48 -4.44 -6.22
CA MET A 302 14.49 -5.26 -6.90
C MET A 302 14.81 -6.61 -6.21
N THR A 303 13.97 -7.04 -5.30
CA THR A 303 14.03 -8.35 -4.65
C THR A 303 12.66 -9.03 -4.74
N PRO A 304 12.56 -10.37 -4.56
CA PRO A 304 11.26 -11.04 -4.63
C PRO A 304 10.23 -10.43 -3.69
N ASN A 305 9.00 -10.21 -4.17
CA ASN A 305 7.89 -9.83 -3.30
C ASN A 305 7.50 -11.01 -2.41
N PHE A 306 6.96 -10.71 -1.23
CA PHE A 306 6.51 -11.73 -0.28
C PHE A 306 5.00 -11.81 -0.22
N LEU A 307 4.48 -13.04 -0.15
CA LEU A 307 3.09 -13.34 0.19
C LEU A 307 3.10 -14.30 1.37
N PHE A 308 2.68 -13.83 2.53
CA PHE A 308 2.57 -14.66 3.72
C PHE A 308 1.13 -15.14 3.91
N SER A 309 0.96 -16.43 4.14
CA SER A 309 -0.33 -17.05 4.43
C SER A 309 -0.21 -18.07 5.56
N THR A 310 -1.31 -18.29 6.27
CA THR A 310 -1.45 -19.34 7.27
C THR A 310 -1.68 -20.71 6.63
N LYS A 311 -2.06 -20.77 5.34
CA LYS A 311 -2.29 -22.01 4.61
C LYS A 311 -1.00 -22.71 4.21
N ASP A 312 -0.97 -24.03 4.37
CA ASP A 312 0.04 -24.89 3.78
C ASP A 312 -0.49 -25.50 2.47
N PRO A 313 -0.09 -24.97 1.28
CA PRO A 313 -0.58 -25.45 -0.01
C PRO A 313 -0.15 -26.88 -0.32
N PHE A 314 0.79 -27.44 0.44
CA PHE A 314 1.29 -28.81 0.29
C PHE A 314 0.57 -29.80 1.22
N ASN A 315 -0.19 -29.32 2.19
CA ASN A 315 -0.95 -30.16 3.10
C ASN A 315 -2.38 -30.35 2.60
N LYS A 316 -2.67 -31.51 2.04
CA LYS A 316 -3.99 -31.87 1.49
C LYS A 316 -5.11 -31.93 2.54
N ASP A 317 -4.76 -32.07 3.81
CA ASP A 317 -5.73 -32.18 4.90
C ASP A 317 -6.31 -30.81 5.30
N THR A 318 -5.71 -29.71 4.87
CA THR A 318 -6.20 -28.33 5.10
C THR A 318 -7.13 -27.84 3.98
N GLN A 319 -7.28 -28.61 2.88
CA GLN A 319 -8.16 -28.24 1.76
C GLN A 319 -9.63 -28.69 1.93
N ASP A 320 -9.95 -29.52 2.92
CA ASP A 320 -11.33 -29.89 3.23
C ASP A 320 -11.87 -28.99 4.36
N ASN A 321 -12.71 -28.03 3.98
CA ASN A 321 -13.48 -27.14 4.86
C ASN A 321 -14.43 -27.95 5.76
N ASN A 322 -13.93 -28.60 6.79
CA ASN A 322 -14.74 -29.16 7.86
C ASN A 322 -14.09 -28.91 9.23
N THR A 323 -14.52 -27.81 9.82
CA THR A 323 -14.88 -27.66 11.23
C THR A 323 -14.21 -28.62 12.23
N ASP A 324 -13.02 -28.27 12.66
CA ASP A 324 -12.62 -28.49 14.05
C ASP A 324 -11.91 -27.21 14.54
N ASP A 325 -12.65 -26.40 15.29
CA ASP A 325 -12.29 -25.07 15.79
C ASP A 325 -11.12 -25.04 16.81
N ASN A 326 -10.20 -25.99 16.75
CA ASN A 326 -9.09 -26.12 17.71
C ASN A 326 -7.78 -26.69 17.16
N ALA A 327 -7.62 -26.78 15.87
CA ALA A 327 -6.29 -27.07 15.32
C ALA A 327 -5.71 -25.74 14.77
N SER A 328 -4.96 -25.02 15.59
CA SER A 328 -3.97 -24.08 15.06
C SER A 328 -3.19 -24.83 13.98
N ALA A 329 -3.43 -24.51 12.71
CA ALA A 329 -2.74 -25.11 11.57
C ALA A 329 -1.29 -24.59 11.56
N GLN A 330 -0.51 -25.00 12.55
CA GLN A 330 0.91 -24.75 12.58
C GLN A 330 1.54 -25.57 11.45
N ASN A 331 2.29 -24.92 10.58
CA ASN A 331 3.10 -25.60 9.60
C ASN A 331 4.09 -26.56 10.32
N PRO A 332 4.81 -27.47 9.60
CA PRO A 332 5.71 -28.44 10.20
C PRO A 332 6.80 -27.84 11.09
N ALA A 333 7.07 -26.52 10.98
CA ALA A 333 8.01 -25.79 11.83
C ALA A 333 7.35 -25.18 13.09
N GLY A 334 6.01 -25.27 13.24
CA GLY A 334 5.27 -24.70 14.36
C GLY A 334 5.02 -23.20 14.26
N ARG A 335 5.14 -22.62 13.06
CA ARG A 335 4.90 -21.20 12.78
C ARG A 335 3.49 -20.98 12.24
N LEU A 336 2.91 -19.81 12.50
CA LEU A 336 1.57 -19.47 12.02
C LEU A 336 1.57 -19.16 10.52
N TYR A 337 2.53 -18.36 10.03
CA TYR A 337 2.66 -17.96 8.63
C TYR A 337 3.81 -18.66 7.90
N GLN A 338 3.68 -18.72 6.59
CA GLN A 338 4.76 -19.15 5.68
C GLN A 338 4.79 -18.24 4.45
N GLU A 339 5.99 -18.02 3.91
CA GLU A 339 6.20 -17.22 2.71
C GLU A 339 5.88 -18.06 1.46
N LEU A 340 4.97 -17.58 0.60
CA LEU A 340 4.42 -18.29 -0.57
C LEU A 340 4.59 -17.51 -1.88
N GLY A 341 5.26 -16.37 -1.93
CA GLY A 341 5.34 -15.50 -3.11
C GLY A 341 5.82 -16.21 -4.37
N VAL A 342 6.81 -17.09 -4.24
CA VAL A 342 7.28 -17.92 -5.38
C VAL A 342 6.22 -18.97 -5.78
N PHE A 343 5.57 -19.58 -4.80
CA PHE A 343 4.52 -20.58 -5.06
C PHE A 343 3.30 -19.94 -5.70
N SER A 344 2.88 -18.79 -5.20
CA SER A 344 1.70 -18.06 -5.68
C SER A 344 1.90 -17.45 -7.06
N GLY A 345 3.15 -17.27 -7.51
CA GLY A 345 3.49 -16.59 -8.76
C GLY A 345 3.58 -15.07 -8.63
N THR A 346 3.60 -14.50 -7.40
CA THR A 346 3.63 -13.04 -7.17
C THR A 346 5.00 -12.49 -6.78
N ALA A 347 6.01 -13.36 -6.63
CA ALA A 347 7.37 -12.96 -6.24
C ALA A 347 8.14 -12.20 -7.33
N ALA A 348 7.75 -12.36 -8.60
CA ALA A 348 8.49 -11.86 -9.75
C ALA A 348 7.60 -11.70 -10.98
N SER A 349 8.08 -10.94 -11.97
CA SER A 349 7.38 -10.71 -13.23
C SER A 349 7.19 -11.99 -14.08
N ASP A 350 6.45 -11.89 -15.18
CA ASP A 350 6.20 -12.97 -16.16
C ASP A 350 7.46 -13.58 -16.78
N VAL A 351 8.61 -12.92 -16.66
CA VAL A 351 9.93 -13.43 -17.09
C VAL A 351 10.76 -14.00 -15.95
N GLY A 352 10.19 -14.09 -14.73
CA GLY A 352 10.81 -14.66 -13.55
C GLY A 352 11.91 -13.77 -12.93
N GLN A 353 11.88 -12.46 -13.16
CA GLN A 353 12.81 -11.49 -12.58
C GLN A 353 12.08 -10.65 -11.52
N PRO A 354 12.67 -10.46 -10.32
CA PRO A 354 12.20 -9.45 -9.38
C PRO A 354 12.25 -8.07 -10.04
N GLU A 355 11.20 -7.29 -9.85
CA GLU A 355 11.11 -5.90 -10.32
C GLU A 355 11.16 -4.95 -9.12
N ALA A 356 11.29 -3.65 -9.37
CA ALA A 356 11.31 -2.64 -8.31
C ALA A 356 9.86 -2.32 -7.92
N SER A 357 9.27 -3.13 -7.06
CA SER A 357 7.89 -2.94 -6.61
C SER A 357 7.81 -1.85 -5.55
N MET A 358 6.87 -0.91 -5.68
CA MET A 358 6.76 0.26 -4.80
C MET A 358 5.37 0.39 -4.18
N GLY A 359 4.34 0.78 -4.91
CA GLY A 359 2.97 0.87 -4.39
C GLY A 359 2.14 -0.37 -4.72
N ILE A 360 1.14 -0.64 -3.87
CA ILE A 360 0.20 -1.76 -4.00
C ILE A 360 -1.22 -1.21 -4.08
N ALA A 361 -1.99 -1.67 -5.06
CA ALA A 361 -3.44 -1.56 -5.06
C ALA A 361 -4.05 -2.96 -5.17
N SER A 362 -5.14 -3.21 -4.46
CA SER A 362 -5.83 -4.49 -4.48
C SER A 362 -7.34 -4.29 -4.69
N GLY A 363 -7.97 -5.28 -5.31
CA GLY A 363 -9.40 -5.26 -5.60
C GLY A 363 -9.75 -6.30 -6.65
N ASP A 364 -11.02 -6.57 -6.84
CA ASP A 364 -11.51 -7.44 -7.91
C ASP A 364 -11.62 -6.64 -9.21
N PHE A 365 -10.55 -6.61 -10.01
CA PHE A 365 -10.51 -5.82 -11.24
C PHE A 365 -11.26 -6.45 -12.42
N ASN A 366 -11.73 -7.68 -12.33
CA ASN A 366 -12.47 -8.33 -13.42
C ASN A 366 -13.84 -8.86 -13.01
N THR A 367 -14.31 -8.52 -11.84
CA THR A 367 -15.62 -8.90 -11.28
C THR A 367 -15.85 -10.41 -11.25
N ASP A 368 -14.78 -11.21 -10.98
CA ASP A 368 -14.89 -12.66 -10.81
C ASP A 368 -15.05 -13.09 -9.34
N GLY A 369 -15.04 -12.13 -8.42
CA GLY A 369 -15.22 -12.32 -6.98
C GLY A 369 -13.92 -12.62 -6.24
N LEU A 370 -12.75 -12.58 -6.88
CA LEU A 370 -11.45 -12.82 -6.28
C LEU A 370 -10.61 -11.53 -6.27
N PRO A 371 -10.05 -11.10 -5.14
CA PRO A 371 -9.18 -9.94 -5.12
C PRO A 371 -7.87 -10.16 -5.89
N ASP A 372 -7.51 -9.22 -6.74
CA ASP A 372 -6.27 -9.17 -7.53
C ASP A 372 -5.24 -8.24 -6.86
N ILE A 373 -4.00 -8.24 -7.36
CA ILE A 373 -2.91 -7.37 -6.88
C ILE A 373 -2.36 -6.56 -8.05
N PHE A 374 -2.34 -5.24 -7.90
CA PHE A 374 -1.65 -4.32 -8.81
C PHE A 374 -0.43 -3.71 -8.13
N LEU A 375 0.70 -3.62 -8.86
CA LEU A 375 1.96 -3.05 -8.38
C LEU A 375 2.47 -1.96 -9.30
N THR A 376 2.94 -0.86 -8.70
CA THR A 376 3.72 0.14 -9.43
C THR A 376 5.20 -0.21 -9.43
N HIS A 377 5.90 0.18 -10.52
CA HIS A 377 7.29 -0.18 -10.71
C HIS A 377 8.17 0.98 -11.20
N PHE A 378 9.48 0.73 -11.18
CA PHE A 378 10.51 1.64 -11.65
C PHE A 378 10.42 1.90 -13.16
N TYR A 379 10.97 3.04 -13.60
CA TYR A 379 11.07 3.43 -14.99
C TYR A 379 11.66 2.32 -15.88
N SER A 380 11.04 2.09 -17.05
CA SER A 380 11.35 0.98 -17.97
C SER A 380 11.05 -0.44 -17.42
N HIS A 381 10.49 -0.56 -16.22
CA HIS A 381 9.72 -1.73 -15.82
C HIS A 381 8.24 -1.47 -16.14
N LYS A 382 7.48 -2.51 -16.33
CA LYS A 382 6.02 -2.37 -16.48
C LYS A 382 5.35 -2.47 -15.13
N ASN A 383 4.32 -1.69 -14.85
CA ASN A 383 3.45 -1.99 -13.72
C ASN A 383 2.85 -3.39 -13.88
N THR A 384 2.64 -4.09 -12.79
CA THR A 384 2.22 -5.49 -12.82
C THR A 384 0.80 -5.65 -12.27
N LEU A 385 -0.04 -6.38 -13.01
CA LEU A 385 -1.32 -6.86 -12.55
C LEU A 385 -1.26 -8.37 -12.39
N TYR A 386 -1.28 -8.83 -11.15
CA TYR A 386 -1.42 -10.23 -10.79
C TYR A 386 -2.89 -10.58 -10.64
N ARG A 387 -3.40 -11.35 -11.60
CA ARG A 387 -4.77 -11.86 -11.60
C ARG A 387 -4.88 -13.07 -10.71
N ASN A 388 -5.75 -13.04 -9.71
CA ASN A 388 -6.05 -14.15 -8.84
C ASN A 388 -6.79 -15.26 -9.58
N ARG A 389 -6.39 -16.53 -9.36
CA ARG A 389 -7.02 -17.73 -9.95
C ARG A 389 -7.65 -18.63 -8.90
N GLY A 390 -7.73 -18.14 -7.67
CA GLY A 390 -8.15 -18.88 -6.49
C GLY A 390 -7.06 -19.75 -5.90
N GLY A 391 -7.17 -20.04 -4.60
CA GLY A 391 -6.23 -20.88 -3.87
C GLY A 391 -4.82 -20.30 -3.83
N LEU A 392 -4.67 -18.98 -3.75
CA LEU A 392 -3.41 -18.23 -3.72
C LEU A 392 -2.52 -18.47 -4.96
N VAL A 393 -3.10 -18.73 -6.12
CA VAL A 393 -2.39 -18.82 -7.39
C VAL A 393 -2.72 -17.60 -8.24
N PHE A 394 -1.68 -16.88 -8.67
CA PHE A 394 -1.80 -15.67 -9.47
C PHE A 394 -1.11 -15.82 -10.82
N THR A 395 -1.58 -15.05 -11.80
CA THR A 395 -0.95 -14.94 -13.12
C THR A 395 -0.70 -13.48 -13.47
N ASP A 396 0.51 -13.17 -13.96
CA ASP A 396 0.82 -11.82 -14.48
C ASP A 396 0.05 -11.58 -15.78
N GLU A 397 -0.96 -10.71 -15.71
CA GLU A 397 -1.79 -10.28 -16.84
C GLU A 397 -1.51 -8.85 -17.29
N SER A 398 -0.40 -8.25 -16.88
CA SER A 398 -0.06 -6.86 -17.19
C SER A 398 -0.11 -6.53 -18.68
N LYS A 399 0.29 -7.48 -19.54
CA LYS A 399 0.27 -7.31 -21.01
C LYS A 399 -1.14 -7.40 -21.58
N THR A 400 -1.92 -8.36 -21.11
CA THR A 400 -3.28 -8.61 -21.61
C THR A 400 -4.28 -7.60 -21.09
N SER A 401 -4.05 -7.05 -19.89
CA SER A 401 -4.88 -6.01 -19.29
C SER A 401 -4.57 -4.58 -19.79
N ASN A 402 -3.56 -4.41 -20.65
CA ASN A 402 -3.06 -3.13 -21.15
C ASN A 402 -2.25 -2.29 -20.12
N VAL A 403 -2.13 -2.73 -18.86
CA VAL A 403 -1.36 -2.05 -17.80
C VAL A 403 0.11 -1.88 -18.19
N ALA A 404 0.75 -2.91 -18.75
CA ALA A 404 2.15 -2.85 -19.17
C ALA A 404 2.41 -1.76 -20.22
N ARG A 405 1.46 -1.49 -21.10
CA ARG A 405 1.60 -0.50 -22.16
C ARG A 405 1.54 0.93 -21.62
N THR A 406 0.69 1.18 -20.65
CA THR A 406 0.47 2.52 -20.07
C THR A 406 1.60 2.96 -19.14
N SER A 407 2.44 2.02 -18.64
CA SER A 407 3.38 2.29 -17.55
C SER A 407 4.86 2.19 -17.89
N TYR A 408 5.23 1.74 -19.10
CA TYR A 408 6.64 1.50 -19.44
C TYR A 408 7.53 2.76 -19.40
N GLU A 409 6.97 3.94 -19.67
CA GLU A 409 7.67 5.23 -19.68
C GLU A 409 7.44 6.03 -18.39
N THR A 410 6.86 5.42 -17.35
CA THR A 410 6.59 6.05 -16.06
C THR A 410 7.34 5.33 -14.94
N LEU A 411 7.42 5.97 -13.78
CA LEU A 411 7.87 5.40 -12.52
C LEU A 411 6.80 5.71 -11.50
N GLY A 412 6.06 4.66 -11.08
CA GLY A 412 4.92 4.80 -10.17
C GLY A 412 5.32 4.56 -8.72
N PHE A 413 4.76 5.36 -7.81
CA PHE A 413 4.82 5.18 -6.35
C PHE A 413 3.44 4.88 -5.81
N GLY A 414 2.81 5.84 -5.13
CA GLY A 414 1.47 5.69 -4.58
C GLY A 414 0.46 5.31 -5.66
N THR A 415 -0.44 4.40 -5.33
CA THR A 415 -1.53 3.97 -6.21
C THR A 415 -2.78 3.73 -5.37
N VAL A 416 -3.93 4.06 -5.92
CA VAL A 416 -5.23 3.93 -5.24
C VAL A 416 -6.18 3.18 -6.16
N SER A 417 -6.81 2.13 -5.60
CA SER A 417 -8.00 1.51 -6.20
C SER A 417 -9.20 2.41 -5.94
N LEU A 418 -9.90 2.84 -6.98
CA LEU A 418 -11.10 3.67 -6.87
C LEU A 418 -12.08 3.32 -7.98
N ASP A 419 -13.34 3.57 -7.76
CA ASP A 419 -14.38 3.56 -8.77
C ASP A 419 -14.78 5.03 -8.99
N TYR A 420 -14.07 5.72 -9.93
CA TYR A 420 -14.15 7.18 -10.04
C TYR A 420 -15.50 7.66 -10.59
N ASP A 421 -16.22 6.81 -11.33
CA ASP A 421 -17.52 7.12 -11.94
C ASP A 421 -18.64 6.20 -11.42
N LEU A 422 -18.43 5.50 -10.31
CA LEU A 422 -19.39 4.64 -9.60
C LEU A 422 -20.08 3.60 -10.51
N ASP A 423 -19.39 3.18 -11.61
CA ASP A 423 -19.93 2.20 -12.55
C ASP A 423 -19.85 0.74 -12.04
N GLY A 424 -19.19 0.54 -10.90
CA GLY A 424 -18.96 -0.73 -10.24
C GLY A 424 -17.66 -1.43 -10.65
N ALA A 425 -16.85 -0.81 -11.52
CA ALA A 425 -15.55 -1.30 -11.92
C ALA A 425 -14.43 -0.56 -11.17
N VAL A 426 -13.50 -1.29 -10.58
CA VAL A 426 -12.40 -0.69 -9.82
C VAL A 426 -11.33 -0.17 -10.77
N ASP A 427 -11.09 1.14 -10.77
CA ASP A 427 -10.09 1.87 -11.52
C ASP A 427 -8.79 2.03 -10.73
N LEU A 428 -7.76 2.67 -11.35
CA LEU A 428 -6.47 2.88 -10.73
C LEU A 428 -5.98 4.32 -10.90
N PHE A 429 -5.66 4.99 -9.80
CA PHE A 429 -4.84 6.20 -9.78
C PHE A 429 -3.37 5.83 -9.51
N ILE A 430 -2.42 6.53 -10.15
CA ILE A 430 -0.98 6.32 -9.96
C ILE A 430 -0.26 7.66 -9.84
N ALA A 431 0.45 7.87 -8.73
CA ALA A 431 1.36 8.99 -8.52
C ALA A 431 2.74 8.65 -9.08
N ASN A 432 3.16 9.34 -10.13
CA ASN A 432 4.43 9.09 -10.83
C ASN A 432 5.51 10.12 -10.48
N GLY A 433 6.79 9.70 -10.51
CA GLY A 433 7.92 10.61 -10.32
C GLY A 433 9.26 9.89 -10.15
N HIS A 434 10.29 10.31 -10.86
CA HIS A 434 11.60 9.63 -10.88
C HIS A 434 12.40 9.86 -9.58
N VAL A 435 13.40 8.98 -9.34
CA VAL A 435 14.26 9.05 -8.13
C VAL A 435 15.74 9.32 -8.44
N LEU A 436 16.22 9.19 -9.67
CA LEU A 436 17.67 9.31 -9.97
C LEU A 436 18.19 10.76 -9.92
N GLY A 437 17.31 11.75 -9.83
CA GLY A 437 17.68 13.16 -9.77
C GLY A 437 17.44 13.92 -11.07
N PRO A 438 17.52 15.28 -11.02
CA PRO A 438 17.07 16.14 -12.12
C PRO A 438 17.90 16.03 -13.41
N ASN A 439 19.07 15.40 -13.36
CA ASN A 439 19.92 15.18 -14.51
C ASN A 439 19.59 13.87 -15.29
N HIS A 440 18.57 13.14 -14.82
CA HIS A 440 18.08 11.89 -15.41
C HIS A 440 16.64 12.06 -15.89
N PRO A 441 16.40 12.54 -17.13
CA PRO A 441 15.05 12.71 -17.66
C PRO A 441 14.40 11.37 -18.06
N PRO A 442 13.07 11.27 -17.96
CA PRO A 442 12.15 12.25 -17.39
C PRO A 442 12.24 12.25 -15.86
N TYR A 443 12.42 13.40 -15.21
CA TYR A 443 12.52 13.47 -13.74
C TYR A 443 11.15 13.66 -13.08
N GLN A 444 10.44 14.71 -13.48
CA GLN A 444 9.02 14.88 -13.10
C GLN A 444 8.14 14.16 -14.12
N MET A 445 7.07 13.51 -13.64
CA MET A 445 6.18 12.69 -14.47
C MET A 445 4.72 13.07 -14.25
N GLN A 446 3.87 12.84 -15.25
CA GLN A 446 2.43 12.98 -15.10
C GLN A 446 1.89 11.87 -14.19
N PRO A 447 0.92 12.17 -13.31
CA PRO A 447 0.12 11.14 -12.66
C PRO A 447 -0.74 10.43 -13.72
N GLN A 448 -1.31 9.28 -13.38
CA GLN A 448 -2.18 8.53 -14.30
C GLN A 448 -3.51 8.17 -13.64
N LEU A 449 -4.58 8.20 -14.44
CA LEU A 449 -5.86 7.58 -14.13
C LEU A 449 -6.13 6.50 -15.19
N LEU A 450 -6.17 5.26 -14.77
CA LEU A 450 -6.45 4.11 -15.63
C LEU A 450 -7.86 3.62 -15.36
N ARG A 451 -8.77 3.82 -16.33
CA ARG A 451 -10.14 3.32 -16.29
C ARG A 451 -10.19 1.84 -16.61
N ASN A 452 -10.92 1.10 -15.82
CA ASN A 452 -11.23 -0.31 -16.01
C ASN A 452 -12.60 -0.47 -16.71
N ASP A 453 -12.72 -1.47 -17.58
CA ASP A 453 -13.98 -1.80 -18.26
C ASP A 453 -14.84 -2.82 -17.49
N GLY A 454 -14.47 -3.15 -16.23
CA GLY A 454 -15.10 -4.18 -15.41
C GLY A 454 -14.75 -5.62 -15.82
N GLN A 455 -13.86 -5.80 -16.80
CA GLN A 455 -13.31 -7.09 -17.21
C GLN A 455 -11.80 -7.17 -17.04
N GLY A 456 -11.23 -6.14 -16.37
CA GLY A 456 -9.80 -6.01 -16.11
C GLY A 456 -8.99 -5.51 -17.31
N GLN A 457 -9.64 -4.78 -18.24
CA GLN A 457 -8.95 -4.06 -19.32
C GLN A 457 -8.87 -2.59 -18.99
N PHE A 458 -7.66 -2.04 -18.98
CA PHE A 458 -7.41 -0.68 -18.58
C PHE A 458 -7.16 0.26 -19.76
N THR A 459 -7.72 1.45 -19.67
CA THR A 459 -7.51 2.56 -20.61
C THR A 459 -6.97 3.76 -19.85
N ASP A 460 -5.88 4.36 -20.32
CA ASP A 460 -5.31 5.58 -19.74
C ASP A 460 -6.16 6.80 -20.15
N LEU A 461 -6.89 7.36 -19.20
CA LEU A 461 -7.70 8.56 -19.36
C LEU A 461 -6.93 9.86 -19.06
N THR A 462 -5.70 9.80 -18.59
CA THR A 462 -4.88 10.97 -18.23
C THR A 462 -4.88 12.07 -19.29
N PRO A 463 -4.80 11.78 -20.61
CA PRO A 463 -4.83 12.81 -21.64
C PRO A 463 -6.15 13.56 -21.75
N GLU A 464 -7.23 13.01 -21.21
CA GLU A 464 -8.59 13.57 -21.27
C GLU A 464 -8.92 14.46 -20.07
N ILE A 465 -8.11 14.40 -18.99
CA ILE A 465 -8.34 15.10 -17.72
C ILE A 465 -7.56 16.41 -17.71
N GLU A 466 -8.22 17.52 -17.41
CA GLU A 466 -7.59 18.84 -17.27
C GLU A 466 -6.97 19.05 -15.88
N GLY A 467 -6.26 20.16 -15.69
CA GLY A 467 -5.75 20.59 -14.39
C GLY A 467 -4.58 19.78 -13.90
N TYR A 468 -4.68 19.16 -12.73
CA TYR A 468 -3.60 18.42 -12.06
C TYR A 468 -2.97 17.35 -12.97
N PHE A 469 -3.75 16.59 -13.70
CA PHE A 469 -3.28 15.51 -14.57
C PHE A 469 -2.47 15.99 -15.80
N GLN A 470 -2.50 17.28 -16.12
CA GLN A 470 -1.66 17.87 -17.17
C GLN A 470 -0.32 18.37 -16.62
N GLY A 471 -0.15 18.39 -15.31
CA GLY A 471 1.11 18.73 -14.63
C GLY A 471 2.11 17.58 -14.60
N THR A 472 3.34 17.88 -14.21
CA THR A 472 4.36 16.86 -13.95
C THR A 472 4.92 17.06 -12.54
N TYR A 473 5.08 15.96 -11.80
CA TYR A 473 5.42 15.99 -10.38
C TYR A 473 6.49 14.94 -10.05
N LEU A 474 6.98 15.00 -8.82
CA LEU A 474 7.67 13.89 -8.17
C LEU A 474 6.68 13.27 -7.17
N GLY A 475 5.66 12.59 -7.70
CA GLY A 475 4.63 11.94 -6.89
C GLY A 475 5.21 10.87 -5.97
N ARG A 476 4.65 10.76 -4.75
CA ARG A 476 5.06 9.77 -3.74
C ARG A 476 3.84 9.08 -3.12
N GLY A 477 3.45 9.42 -1.91
CA GLY A 477 2.27 8.85 -1.25
C GLY A 477 0.98 9.25 -1.96
N ALA A 478 0.01 8.36 -1.92
CA ALA A 478 -1.36 8.63 -2.35
C ALA A 478 -2.33 7.82 -1.49
N ALA A 479 -3.44 8.42 -1.08
CA ALA A 479 -4.49 7.74 -0.34
C ALA A 479 -5.86 8.28 -0.76
N GLY A 480 -6.85 7.38 -0.88
CA GLY A 480 -8.22 7.72 -1.22
C GLY A 480 -9.09 7.92 0.02
N ALA A 481 -10.03 8.84 -0.04
CA ALA A 481 -11.12 9.02 0.92
C ALA A 481 -12.25 9.84 0.31
N ASP A 482 -13.47 9.64 0.77
CA ASP A 482 -14.57 10.59 0.57
C ASP A 482 -14.53 11.61 1.71
N PHE A 483 -13.78 12.72 1.51
CA PHE A 483 -13.48 13.66 2.60
C PHE A 483 -14.65 14.63 2.90
N ASP A 484 -15.54 14.85 1.97
CA ASP A 484 -16.71 15.75 2.17
C ASP A 484 -18.05 15.00 2.23
N ASN A 485 -17.99 13.65 2.23
CA ASN A 485 -19.12 12.73 2.37
C ASN A 485 -20.18 12.91 1.28
N ASP A 486 -19.76 13.23 0.03
CA ASP A 486 -20.66 13.38 -1.11
C ASP A 486 -20.88 12.06 -1.88
N GLY A 487 -20.06 11.04 -1.61
CA GLY A 487 -20.19 9.70 -2.14
C GLY A 487 -19.25 9.42 -3.31
N ASP A 488 -18.33 10.32 -3.60
CA ASP A 488 -17.27 10.14 -4.58
C ASP A 488 -15.92 10.00 -3.91
N LEU A 489 -15.05 9.11 -4.40
CA LEU A 489 -13.73 8.93 -3.79
C LEU A 489 -12.76 10.01 -4.29
N ASP A 490 -12.20 10.77 -3.35
CA ASP A 490 -11.19 11.80 -3.53
C ASP A 490 -9.78 11.27 -3.29
N LEU A 491 -8.74 12.03 -3.67
CA LEU A 491 -7.36 11.61 -3.57
C LEU A 491 -6.50 12.65 -2.84
N GLY A 492 -5.79 12.22 -1.79
CA GLY A 492 -4.69 12.96 -1.20
C GLY A 492 -3.36 12.50 -1.80
N VAL A 493 -2.55 13.40 -2.37
CA VAL A 493 -1.30 13.07 -3.05
C VAL A 493 -0.14 13.93 -2.56
N THR A 494 0.93 13.28 -2.11
CA THR A 494 2.17 13.96 -1.70
C THR A 494 3.21 13.99 -2.81
N HIS A 495 4.05 15.00 -2.79
CA HIS A 495 5.10 15.21 -3.80
C HIS A 495 6.42 15.64 -3.16
N ILE A 496 7.53 15.30 -3.80
CA ILE A 496 8.81 15.92 -3.49
C ILE A 496 8.92 17.26 -4.24
N GLY A 497 9.08 18.35 -3.49
CA GLY A 497 9.33 19.67 -4.07
C GLY A 497 8.12 20.36 -4.72
N SER A 498 6.92 19.83 -4.50
CA SER A 498 5.65 20.47 -4.86
C SER A 498 4.66 20.38 -3.69
N PRO A 499 3.66 21.28 -3.60
CA PRO A 499 2.64 21.20 -2.56
C PRO A 499 1.85 19.88 -2.60
N PHE A 500 1.28 19.50 -1.47
CA PHE A 500 0.27 18.46 -1.37
C PHE A 500 -0.93 18.80 -2.26
N ALA A 501 -1.47 17.80 -2.95
CA ALA A 501 -2.69 17.93 -3.73
C ALA A 501 -3.84 17.18 -3.03
N LEU A 502 -4.97 17.87 -2.85
CA LEU A 502 -6.25 17.28 -2.51
C LEU A 502 -7.13 17.32 -3.76
N LEU A 503 -7.24 16.19 -4.43
CA LEU A 503 -7.96 16.07 -5.69
C LEU A 503 -9.39 15.66 -5.40
N GLN A 504 -10.27 16.65 -5.31
CA GLN A 504 -11.70 16.41 -5.19
C GLN A 504 -12.23 15.84 -6.52
N ASN A 505 -12.91 14.70 -6.44
CA ASN A 505 -13.63 14.13 -7.55
C ASN A 505 -14.94 14.91 -7.76
N ASP A 506 -15.09 15.57 -8.90
CA ASP A 506 -16.26 16.38 -9.26
C ASP A 506 -16.84 15.85 -10.59
N THR A 507 -16.71 14.53 -10.79
CA THR A 507 -17.19 13.84 -12.00
C THR A 507 -18.71 13.83 -12.00
N ASP A 508 -19.33 14.44 -13.05
CA ASP A 508 -20.78 14.47 -13.20
C ASP A 508 -21.30 13.10 -13.64
N ASP A 509 -21.76 12.30 -12.69
CA ASP A 509 -22.16 10.92 -12.90
C ASP A 509 -23.57 10.66 -12.33
N PRO A 510 -24.47 10.00 -13.08
CA PRO A 510 -25.81 9.63 -12.61
C PRO A 510 -25.80 8.34 -11.75
N HIS A 511 -24.67 7.68 -11.57
CA HIS A 511 -24.57 6.42 -10.86
C HIS A 511 -24.85 6.58 -9.36
N GLN A 512 -25.09 5.47 -8.70
CA GLN A 512 -25.44 5.43 -7.29
C GLN A 512 -24.34 4.72 -6.51
N PHE A 513 -24.23 5.04 -5.23
CA PHE A 513 -23.30 4.37 -4.33
C PHE A 513 -23.99 3.81 -3.08
N ILE A 514 -23.30 2.94 -2.37
CA ILE A 514 -23.56 2.58 -0.99
C ILE A 514 -22.25 2.55 -0.23
N GLY A 515 -22.20 3.19 0.94
CA GLY A 515 -21.01 3.24 1.77
C GLY A 515 -21.16 2.43 3.06
N PHE A 516 -20.05 1.86 3.57
CA PHE A 516 -20.03 1.10 4.82
C PHE A 516 -18.85 1.48 5.70
N GLU A 517 -19.15 1.77 6.95
CA GLU A 517 -18.22 1.72 8.06
C GLU A 517 -18.49 0.42 8.82
N LEU A 518 -17.56 -0.53 8.76
CA LEU A 518 -17.70 -1.85 9.36
C LEU A 518 -17.02 -1.89 10.73
N ALA A 519 -17.67 -2.49 11.72
CA ALA A 519 -17.10 -2.65 13.05
C ALA A 519 -17.49 -4.01 13.67
N THR A 520 -16.62 -4.55 14.51
CA THR A 520 -16.95 -5.62 15.47
C THR A 520 -17.14 -5.04 16.87
N GLU A 521 -17.38 -5.87 17.89
CA GLU A 521 -17.46 -5.39 19.27
C GLU A 521 -16.12 -4.81 19.78
N SER A 522 -15.01 -5.28 19.24
CA SER A 522 -13.65 -4.94 19.68
C SER A 522 -12.84 -4.14 18.65
N ARG A 523 -13.33 -3.98 17.42
CA ARG A 523 -12.54 -3.37 16.34
C ARG A 523 -13.41 -2.56 15.39
N ILE A 524 -12.85 -1.43 14.97
CA ILE A 524 -13.27 -0.68 13.79
C ILE A 524 -12.51 -1.25 12.60
N HIS A 525 -13.19 -1.44 11.45
CA HIS A 525 -12.61 -1.94 10.18
C HIS A 525 -11.93 -3.32 10.27
N PRO A 526 -12.69 -4.38 10.54
CA PRO A 526 -12.13 -5.74 10.64
C PRO A 526 -11.66 -6.26 9.28
N VAL A 527 -10.34 -6.38 9.11
CA VAL A 527 -9.70 -6.91 7.89
C VAL A 527 -10.02 -8.40 7.72
N GLY A 528 -10.20 -8.85 6.49
CA GLY A 528 -10.67 -10.21 6.17
C GLY A 528 -12.19 -10.35 6.18
N THR A 529 -12.93 -9.25 6.36
CA THR A 529 -14.38 -9.24 6.21
C THR A 529 -14.75 -9.13 4.73
N ARG A 530 -15.72 -9.93 4.30
CA ARG A 530 -16.24 -9.94 2.93
C ARG A 530 -17.64 -9.35 2.88
N VAL A 531 -17.86 -8.40 1.97
CA VAL A 531 -19.16 -7.76 1.70
C VAL A 531 -19.65 -8.18 0.32
N GLU A 532 -20.81 -8.80 0.27
CA GLU A 532 -21.50 -9.17 -0.95
C GLU A 532 -22.67 -8.20 -1.17
N VAL A 533 -22.66 -7.44 -2.27
CA VAL A 533 -23.74 -6.50 -2.64
C VAL A 533 -24.49 -7.07 -3.83
N SER A 534 -25.80 -7.27 -3.69
CA SER A 534 -26.63 -7.91 -4.70
C SER A 534 -27.75 -6.98 -5.19
N TYR A 535 -27.81 -6.80 -6.50
CA TYR A 535 -28.87 -6.07 -7.23
C TYR A 535 -28.93 -6.55 -8.68
N ASP A 536 -30.07 -6.39 -9.34
CA ASP A 536 -30.29 -6.76 -10.76
C ASP A 536 -29.82 -8.17 -11.12
N GLU A 537 -30.08 -9.14 -10.22
CA GLU A 537 -29.67 -10.55 -10.36
C GLU A 537 -28.15 -10.79 -10.40
N LYS A 538 -27.33 -9.80 -10.00
CA LYS A 538 -25.88 -9.88 -9.88
C LYS A 538 -25.47 -9.76 -8.42
N THR A 539 -24.33 -10.33 -8.10
CA THR A 539 -23.65 -10.16 -6.80
C THR A 539 -22.22 -9.74 -7.05
N PHE A 540 -21.80 -8.68 -6.39
CA PHE A 540 -20.44 -8.18 -6.39
C PHE A 540 -19.80 -8.46 -5.04
N VAL A 541 -18.52 -8.77 -5.04
CA VAL A 541 -17.77 -9.16 -3.84
C VAL A 541 -16.69 -8.14 -3.56
N TYR A 542 -16.64 -7.67 -2.33
CA TYR A 542 -15.64 -6.74 -1.83
C TYR A 542 -15.03 -7.29 -0.54
N CYS A 543 -13.72 -7.12 -0.38
CA CYS A 543 -13.01 -7.53 0.83
C CYS A 543 -12.40 -6.32 1.52
N THR A 544 -12.49 -6.26 2.85
CA THR A 544 -11.77 -5.26 3.63
C THR A 544 -10.27 -5.56 3.61
N SER A 545 -9.46 -4.50 3.56
CA SER A 545 -8.00 -4.57 3.55
C SER A 545 -7.39 -3.67 4.62
N ALA A 546 -6.10 -3.86 4.89
CA ALA A 546 -5.26 -2.91 5.62
C ALA A 546 -4.05 -2.54 4.79
N GLY A 547 -3.53 -1.33 4.96
CA GLY A 547 -2.40 -0.82 4.20
C GLY A 547 -2.73 -0.61 2.72
N GLY A 548 -1.76 -0.84 1.85
CA GLY A 548 -1.85 -0.55 0.42
C GLY A 548 -1.09 0.72 0.05
N SER A 549 -1.17 1.12 -1.22
CA SER A 549 -0.47 2.27 -1.77
C SER A 549 1.05 2.24 -1.50
N TYR A 550 1.66 3.40 -1.31
CA TYR A 550 3.05 3.60 -0.95
C TYR A 550 3.12 4.55 0.25
N LEU A 551 3.65 4.08 1.38
CA LEU A 551 3.82 4.83 2.63
C LEU A 551 2.53 5.43 3.23
N SER A 552 1.36 5.03 2.76
CA SER A 552 0.10 5.73 3.02
C SER A 552 -0.96 4.79 3.53
N ASP A 553 -1.97 5.34 4.22
CA ASP A 553 -3.11 4.58 4.75
C ASP A 553 -4.42 5.25 4.27
N PRO A 554 -5.26 4.56 3.46
CA PRO A 554 -6.51 5.11 2.95
C PRO A 554 -7.60 5.15 4.03
N ASP A 555 -8.66 5.92 3.76
CA ASP A 555 -9.93 5.78 4.47
C ASP A 555 -10.42 4.33 4.36
N ARG A 556 -10.79 3.74 5.47
CA ARG A 556 -11.19 2.34 5.55
C ARG A 556 -12.69 2.13 5.35
N ARG A 557 -13.45 3.20 5.23
CA ARG A 557 -14.85 3.10 4.82
C ARG A 557 -14.91 2.55 3.40
N MET A 558 -15.76 1.56 3.19
CA MET A 558 -15.98 1.01 1.86
C MET A 558 -16.97 1.90 1.11
N LEU A 559 -16.57 2.40 -0.04
CA LEU A 559 -17.44 3.07 -0.99
C LEU A 559 -17.63 2.17 -2.20
N ILE A 560 -18.87 1.84 -2.53
CA ILE A 560 -19.21 0.85 -3.55
C ILE A 560 -20.16 1.49 -4.55
N GLY A 561 -19.72 1.62 -5.80
CA GLY A 561 -20.57 2.02 -6.92
C GLY A 561 -21.56 0.91 -7.27
N VAL A 562 -22.82 1.30 -7.50
CA VAL A 562 -23.86 0.35 -7.94
C VAL A 562 -24.41 0.71 -9.34
N GLY A 563 -23.69 1.56 -10.05
CA GLY A 563 -24.00 1.97 -11.41
C GLY A 563 -25.38 2.63 -11.52
N ASN A 564 -26.07 2.32 -12.59
CA ASN A 564 -27.40 2.88 -12.87
C ASN A 564 -28.55 2.25 -12.04
N HIS A 565 -28.25 1.40 -11.04
CA HIS A 565 -29.28 0.79 -10.22
C HIS A 565 -30.02 1.85 -9.40
N GLN A 566 -31.36 1.90 -9.50
CA GLN A 566 -32.21 2.90 -8.84
C GLN A 566 -33.09 2.22 -7.78
N GLY A 567 -32.52 1.79 -6.69
CA GLY A 567 -33.29 1.13 -5.65
C GLY A 567 -32.44 0.67 -4.49
N PRO A 568 -33.03 0.01 -3.50
CA PRO A 568 -32.25 -0.62 -2.43
C PRO A 568 -31.49 -1.84 -2.97
N VAL A 569 -30.42 -2.18 -2.30
CA VAL A 569 -29.59 -3.35 -2.57
C VAL A 569 -29.65 -4.34 -1.43
N ASP A 570 -29.46 -5.63 -1.71
CA ASP A 570 -29.29 -6.63 -0.66
C ASP A 570 -27.81 -6.78 -0.32
N VAL A 571 -27.49 -6.72 0.97
CA VAL A 571 -26.11 -6.79 1.46
C VAL A 571 -25.96 -7.99 2.37
N LYS A 572 -24.90 -8.77 2.14
CA LYS A 572 -24.49 -9.85 3.02
C LYS A 572 -23.04 -9.64 3.44
N ILE A 573 -22.80 -9.64 4.73
CA ILE A 573 -21.46 -9.45 5.30
C ILE A 573 -21.05 -10.77 5.97
N LEU A 574 -19.90 -11.28 5.53
CA LEU A 574 -19.20 -12.39 6.15
C LEU A 574 -18.04 -11.81 6.94
N TRP A 575 -18.20 -11.75 8.24
CA TRP A 575 -17.22 -11.17 9.14
C TRP A 575 -15.98 -12.05 9.29
N SER A 576 -14.84 -11.45 9.56
CA SER A 576 -13.57 -12.17 9.76
C SER A 576 -13.61 -13.20 10.91
N ASN A 577 -14.54 -13.05 11.84
CA ASN A 577 -14.79 -14.02 12.92
C ASN A 577 -15.74 -15.16 12.51
N GLY A 578 -16.21 -15.22 11.26
CA GLY A 578 -17.12 -16.23 10.73
C GLY A 578 -18.61 -15.94 10.95
N GLU A 579 -18.98 -14.84 11.61
CA GLU A 579 -20.38 -14.42 11.70
C GLU A 579 -20.93 -13.96 10.34
N ILE A 580 -22.25 -13.96 10.19
CA ILE A 580 -22.92 -13.52 8.96
C ILE A 580 -24.02 -12.53 9.33
N SER A 581 -24.02 -11.37 8.65
CA SER A 581 -25.12 -10.42 8.67
C SER A 581 -25.81 -10.40 7.31
N GLU A 582 -27.13 -10.57 7.28
CA GLU A 582 -27.96 -10.41 6.10
C GLU A 582 -28.80 -9.13 6.25
N LEU A 583 -28.62 -8.19 5.33
CA LEU A 583 -29.20 -6.85 5.38
C LEU A 583 -29.97 -6.61 4.07
N PRO A 584 -31.23 -7.04 3.99
CA PRO A 584 -32.03 -6.81 2.80
C PRO A 584 -32.49 -5.36 2.69
N ASP A 585 -32.75 -4.92 1.47
CA ASP A 585 -33.36 -3.62 1.16
C ASP A 585 -32.57 -2.41 1.69
N MET A 586 -31.22 -2.46 1.69
CA MET A 586 -30.37 -1.34 2.09
C MET A 586 -30.47 -0.18 1.11
N ALA A 587 -30.78 1.00 1.62
CA ALA A 587 -30.90 2.20 0.76
C ALA A 587 -29.53 2.69 0.29
N THR A 588 -29.44 3.06 -0.98
CA THR A 588 -28.25 3.67 -1.62
C THR A 588 -28.13 5.17 -1.30
N GLN A 589 -27.08 5.82 -1.80
CA GLN A 589 -26.75 7.24 -1.63
C GLN A 589 -26.56 7.64 -0.16
N ARG A 590 -25.87 6.76 0.61
CA ARG A 590 -25.53 7.01 2.02
C ARG A 590 -24.50 6.04 2.56
N TYR A 591 -23.93 6.42 3.67
CA TYR A 591 -23.08 5.58 4.50
C TYR A 591 -23.87 4.90 5.61
N TRP A 592 -23.55 3.63 5.85
CA TRP A 592 -24.08 2.80 6.90
C TRP A 592 -22.99 2.35 7.86
N ARG A 593 -23.14 2.61 9.15
CA ARG A 593 -22.34 1.92 10.17
C ARG A 593 -22.99 0.57 10.43
N VAL A 594 -22.24 -0.50 10.19
CA VAL A 594 -22.69 -1.86 10.40
C VAL A 594 -21.78 -2.54 11.40
N GLN A 595 -22.40 -3.03 12.48
CA GLN A 595 -21.74 -3.85 13.47
C GLN A 595 -22.44 -5.21 13.53
N ALA A 596 -21.66 -6.29 13.66
CA ALA A 596 -22.20 -7.65 13.75
C ALA A 596 -23.29 -7.75 14.83
N ASN A 597 -24.38 -8.45 14.50
CA ASN A 597 -25.52 -8.66 15.41
C ASN A 597 -26.28 -7.41 15.87
N THR A 598 -26.06 -6.24 15.28
CA THR A 598 -26.80 -5.01 15.57
C THR A 598 -27.50 -4.48 14.32
N PRO A 599 -28.61 -3.72 14.47
CA PRO A 599 -29.21 -3.04 13.34
C PRO A 599 -28.25 -2.00 12.75
N PRO A 600 -28.17 -1.87 11.40
CA PRO A 600 -27.34 -0.85 10.75
C PRO A 600 -27.82 0.57 11.12
N ILE A 601 -26.88 1.49 11.22
CA ILE A 601 -27.11 2.91 11.54
C ILE A 601 -26.83 3.74 10.29
N ASP A 602 -27.79 4.54 9.88
CA ASP A 602 -27.63 5.50 8.79
C ASP A 602 -26.81 6.71 9.29
N LEU A 603 -25.58 6.87 8.78
CA LEU A 603 -24.67 7.93 9.22
C LEU A 603 -25.10 9.32 8.72
N SER A 604 -25.86 9.41 7.64
CA SER A 604 -26.39 10.70 7.16
C SER A 604 -27.30 11.41 8.17
N GLN A 605 -27.84 10.65 9.14
CA GLN A 605 -28.70 11.16 10.21
C GLN A 605 -27.92 11.66 11.44
N LEU A 606 -26.63 11.36 11.54
CA LEU A 606 -25.77 11.78 12.66
C LEU A 606 -25.10 13.14 12.41
N ALA A 607 -25.09 13.60 11.15
CA ALA A 607 -24.45 14.85 10.75
C ALA A 607 -25.33 16.10 10.95
N GLU A 608 -26.58 15.98 11.47
CA GLU A 608 -27.47 17.08 11.85
C GLU A 608 -27.26 17.50 13.31
#